data_99debc39614b0ab2bab03700f2d8b25a
#
_entry.id   99debc39614b0ab2bab03700f2d8b25a
#
_cell.length_a   1.000
_cell.length_b   1.000
_cell.length_c   1.000
_cell.angle_alpha   90.00
_cell.angle_beta   90.00
_cell.angle_gamma   90.00
#
_symmetry.space_group_name_H-M   'P 1'
#
loop_
_entity.id
_entity.type
_entity.pdbx_description
1 polymer ?
#
loop_
_entity_poly.entity_id
_entity_poly.type
_entity_poly.pdbx_seq_one_letter_code
_entity_poly.pdbx_strand_id
1 'polypeptide(L)'
;MGITELAVLRWLHIIAMVYWLGGEWGVFNTSTHVINRNLSMEERRRHMQTAYHIDILARIGIISLLPLGMHMGYLWGVQPYGGDFLVAVWVLAIGWLALCISAYFYRETDRGIQLTLWDERVRFVLIPVMVIASISSLLGYGPFNVGPMQYWFSIKILLYSVTLMIGLKLRFIMREWTTLFRVLAEGPNQEAENQLEKSLALGKRLAYFYWITIASVAFFGATKAV
;
A
#
# COMPACT_ATOMS: atom_id res chain seq x y z
N MET A 1 -6.22 4.74 -35.51
CA MET A 1 -6.07 3.68 -34.48
C MET A 1 -6.91 4.06 -33.29
N GLY A 2 -7.87 3.23 -32.89
CA GLY A 2 -8.70 3.50 -31.71
C GLY A 2 -7.94 3.23 -30.41
N ILE A 3 -8.32 3.90 -29.33
CA ILE A 3 -7.80 3.63 -27.97
C ILE A 3 -8.29 2.25 -27.55
N THR A 4 -7.38 1.35 -27.21
CA THR A 4 -7.73 0.01 -26.73
C THR A 4 -7.97 0.02 -25.22
N GLU A 5 -8.83 -0.89 -24.74
CA GLU A 5 -9.08 -1.09 -23.30
C GLU A 5 -7.78 -1.30 -22.52
N LEU A 6 -6.90 -2.15 -23.02
CA LEU A 6 -5.59 -2.42 -22.41
C LEU A 6 -4.71 -1.15 -22.29
N ALA A 7 -4.78 -0.25 -23.28
CA ALA A 7 -4.04 1.01 -23.22
C ALA A 7 -4.54 1.92 -22.09
N VAL A 8 -5.86 2.01 -21.90
CA VAL A 8 -6.48 2.77 -20.80
C VAL A 8 -6.11 2.17 -19.44
N LEU A 9 -6.27 0.86 -19.29
CA LEU A 9 -5.92 0.18 -18.03
C LEU A 9 -4.43 0.34 -17.69
N ARG A 10 -3.55 0.24 -18.67
CA ARG A 10 -2.10 0.46 -18.49
C ARG A 10 -1.80 1.89 -18.06
N TRP A 11 -2.43 2.87 -18.69
CA TRP A 11 -2.29 4.28 -18.32
C TRP A 11 -2.72 4.53 -16.88
N LEU A 12 -3.91 4.04 -16.49
CA LEU A 12 -4.40 4.15 -15.11
C LEU A 12 -3.49 3.43 -14.10
N HIS A 13 -2.96 2.26 -14.48
CA HIS A 13 -2.02 1.50 -13.66
C HIS A 13 -0.71 2.26 -13.43
N ILE A 14 -0.18 2.94 -14.46
CA ILE A 14 1.01 3.80 -14.34
C ILE A 14 0.73 4.97 -13.41
N ILE A 15 -0.43 5.65 -13.55
CA ILE A 15 -0.82 6.76 -12.68
C ILE A 15 -0.93 6.27 -11.23
N ALA A 16 -1.62 5.16 -10.98
CA ALA A 16 -1.75 4.58 -9.65
C ALA A 16 -0.37 4.25 -9.03
N MET A 17 0.57 3.73 -9.83
CA MET A 17 1.94 3.45 -9.42
C MET A 17 2.72 4.72 -9.06
N VAL A 18 2.57 5.80 -9.84
CA VAL A 18 3.23 7.09 -9.59
C VAL A 18 2.74 7.70 -8.28
N TYR A 19 1.42 7.68 -8.04
CA TYR A 19 0.85 8.18 -6.78
C TYR A 19 1.28 7.33 -5.58
N TRP A 20 1.35 6.01 -5.75
CA TRP A 20 1.82 5.14 -4.68
C TRP A 20 3.28 5.41 -4.33
N LEU A 21 4.20 5.27 -5.29
CA LEU A 21 5.64 5.44 -5.05
C LEU A 21 5.99 6.87 -4.62
N GLY A 22 5.44 7.88 -5.32
CA GLY A 22 5.67 9.28 -5.01
C GLY A 22 5.10 9.69 -3.64
N GLY A 23 3.91 9.17 -3.30
CA GLY A 23 3.30 9.37 -2.00
C GLY A 23 4.14 8.81 -0.87
N GLU A 24 4.62 7.56 -0.99
CA GLU A 24 5.49 6.93 0.02
C GLU A 24 6.81 7.70 0.21
N TRP A 25 7.39 8.22 -0.86
CA TRP A 25 8.57 9.08 -0.81
C TRP A 25 8.27 10.38 -0.05
N GLY A 26 7.12 11.00 -0.31
CA GLY A 26 6.67 12.21 0.38
C GLY A 26 6.46 11.99 1.88
N VAL A 27 5.79 10.87 2.25
CA VAL A 27 5.60 10.47 3.65
C VAL A 27 6.94 10.29 4.36
N PHE A 28 7.89 9.58 3.73
CA PHE A 28 9.22 9.35 4.30
C PHE A 28 9.95 10.66 4.60
N ASN A 29 10.03 11.58 3.63
CA ASN A 29 10.72 12.85 3.82
C ASN A 29 10.07 13.71 4.91
N THR A 30 8.76 13.83 4.89
CA THR A 30 8.01 14.59 5.90
C THR A 30 8.17 13.98 7.30
N SER A 31 8.18 12.67 7.40
CA SER A 31 8.34 11.95 8.68
C SER A 31 9.67 12.22 9.37
N THR A 32 10.73 12.59 8.64
CA THR A 32 12.02 12.93 9.25
C THR A 32 11.94 14.15 10.15
N HIS A 33 11.02 15.09 9.86
CA HIS A 33 10.81 16.29 10.68
C HIS A 33 9.98 16.03 11.94
N VAL A 34 9.23 14.94 11.98
CA VAL A 34 8.39 14.56 13.14
C VAL A 34 9.23 14.30 14.40
N ILE A 35 10.45 13.80 14.26
CA ILE A 35 11.37 13.53 15.39
C ILE A 35 12.36 14.67 15.66
N ASN A 36 12.35 15.73 14.86
CA ASN A 36 13.32 16.81 15.01
C ASN A 36 12.98 17.65 16.26
N ARG A 37 13.77 17.47 17.32
CA ARG A 37 13.58 18.16 18.61
C ARG A 37 13.87 19.66 18.55
N ASN A 38 14.52 20.16 17.49
CA ASN A 38 14.74 21.59 17.28
C ASN A 38 13.47 22.29 16.77
N LEU A 39 12.46 21.55 16.31
CA LEU A 39 11.18 22.08 15.92
C LEU A 39 10.20 22.11 17.09
N SER A 40 9.34 23.11 17.11
CA SER A 40 8.24 23.16 18.06
C SER A 40 7.27 21.98 17.90
N MET A 41 6.55 21.64 18.96
CA MET A 41 5.54 20.56 18.90
C MET A 41 4.47 20.84 17.85
N GLU A 42 4.14 22.11 17.62
CA GLU A 42 3.17 22.50 16.59
C GLU A 42 3.71 22.21 15.18
N GLU A 43 4.96 22.55 14.89
CA GLU A 43 5.60 22.26 13.60
C GLU A 43 5.71 20.75 13.37
N ARG A 44 6.16 19.99 14.37
CA ARG A 44 6.23 18.53 14.31
C ARG A 44 4.86 17.91 14.01
N ARG A 45 3.80 18.42 14.63
CA ARG A 45 2.42 17.99 14.38
C ARG A 45 1.96 18.34 12.96
N ARG A 46 2.31 19.52 12.43
CA ARG A 46 2.04 19.90 11.04
C ARG A 46 2.71 18.94 10.06
N HIS A 47 3.96 18.56 10.29
CA HIS A 47 4.65 17.56 9.47
C HIS A 47 3.97 16.19 9.53
N MET A 48 3.54 15.75 10.70
CA MET A 48 2.79 14.51 10.85
C MET A 48 1.45 14.56 10.09
N GLN A 49 0.71 15.67 10.17
CA GLN A 49 -0.53 15.86 9.41
C GLN A 49 -0.27 15.87 7.89
N THR A 50 0.80 16.51 7.44
CA THR A 50 1.20 16.50 6.03
C THR A 50 1.52 15.09 5.56
N ALA A 51 2.22 14.28 6.38
CA ALA A 51 2.46 12.87 6.09
C ALA A 51 1.15 12.10 5.88
N TYR A 52 0.13 12.30 6.72
CA TYR A 52 -1.19 11.68 6.55
C TYR A 52 -1.92 12.12 5.27
N HIS A 53 -1.80 13.39 4.88
CA HIS A 53 -2.40 13.89 3.64
C HIS A 53 -1.76 13.29 2.39
N ILE A 54 -0.45 13.05 2.42
CA ILE A 54 0.26 12.41 1.31
C ILE A 54 -0.03 10.89 1.29
N ASP A 55 -0.08 10.25 2.46
CA ASP A 55 -0.29 8.82 2.63
C ASP A 55 -1.64 8.33 2.03
N ILE A 56 -2.70 9.15 2.09
CA ILE A 56 -3.98 8.76 1.47
C ILE A 56 -3.87 8.59 -0.05
N LEU A 57 -3.06 9.40 -0.73
CA LEU A 57 -2.83 9.27 -2.17
C LEU A 57 -2.07 7.97 -2.49
N ALA A 58 -1.05 7.65 -1.68
CA ALA A 58 -0.32 6.39 -1.80
C ALA A 58 -1.25 5.18 -1.60
N ARG A 59 -2.16 5.24 -0.63
CA ARG A 59 -3.15 4.18 -0.36
C ARG A 59 -4.14 4.01 -1.51
N ILE A 60 -4.65 5.10 -2.07
CA ILE A 60 -5.51 5.04 -3.25
C ILE A 60 -4.75 4.38 -4.41
N GLY A 61 -3.50 4.77 -4.62
CA GLY A 61 -2.65 4.20 -5.65
C GLY A 61 -2.48 2.69 -5.48
N ILE A 62 -2.01 2.23 -4.32
CA ILE A 62 -1.75 0.80 -4.09
C ILE A 62 -3.03 -0.05 -4.19
N ILE A 63 -4.17 0.40 -3.66
CA ILE A 63 -5.43 -0.34 -3.75
C ILE A 63 -5.90 -0.44 -5.21
N SER A 64 -5.80 0.65 -5.98
CA SER A 64 -6.21 0.68 -7.39
C SER A 64 -5.36 -0.23 -8.28
N LEU A 65 -4.09 -0.47 -7.92
CA LEU A 65 -3.21 -1.37 -8.68
C LEU A 65 -3.72 -2.81 -8.74
N LEU A 66 -4.44 -3.28 -7.73
CA LEU A 66 -4.95 -4.65 -7.68
C LEU A 66 -5.98 -4.95 -8.79
N PRO A 67 -7.13 -4.25 -8.87
CA PRO A 67 -8.12 -4.52 -9.91
C PRO A 67 -7.58 -4.22 -11.31
N LEU A 68 -6.79 -3.15 -11.47
CA LEU A 68 -6.15 -2.81 -12.74
C LEU A 68 -5.19 -3.91 -13.18
N GLY A 69 -4.35 -4.42 -12.27
CA GLY A 69 -3.41 -5.51 -12.56
C GLY A 69 -4.09 -6.83 -12.87
N MET A 70 -5.15 -7.19 -12.13
CA MET A 70 -5.92 -8.40 -12.38
C MET A 70 -6.64 -8.35 -13.73
N HIS A 71 -7.22 -7.20 -14.08
CA HIS A 71 -7.89 -7.02 -15.36
C HIS A 71 -6.91 -7.09 -16.54
N MET A 72 -5.79 -6.38 -16.46
CA MET A 72 -4.73 -6.51 -17.47
C MET A 72 -4.17 -7.93 -17.55
N GLY A 73 -4.04 -8.63 -16.43
CA GLY A 73 -3.61 -10.02 -16.39
C GLY A 73 -4.54 -10.95 -17.16
N TYR A 74 -5.85 -10.72 -17.10
CA TYR A 74 -6.83 -11.41 -17.91
C TYR A 74 -6.64 -11.13 -19.41
N LEU A 75 -6.53 -9.84 -19.78
CA LEU A 75 -6.31 -9.46 -21.18
C LEU A 75 -4.97 -9.96 -21.76
N TRP A 76 -3.99 -10.23 -20.92
CA TRP A 76 -2.72 -10.87 -21.33
C TRP A 76 -2.72 -12.40 -21.26
N GLY A 77 -3.80 -13.02 -20.77
CA GLY A 77 -3.91 -14.47 -20.65
C GLY A 77 -3.06 -15.09 -19.55
N VAL A 78 -2.52 -14.28 -18.60
CA VAL A 78 -1.71 -14.78 -17.47
C VAL A 78 -2.53 -15.16 -16.24
N GLN A 79 -3.81 -14.79 -16.24
CA GLN A 79 -4.84 -15.28 -15.32
C GLN A 79 -6.12 -15.57 -16.13
N PRO A 80 -6.79 -16.71 -15.90
CA PRO A 80 -7.87 -17.15 -16.79
C PRO A 80 -9.26 -16.61 -16.42
N TYR A 81 -9.41 -15.95 -15.28
CA TYR A 81 -10.72 -15.58 -14.73
C TYR A 81 -11.19 -14.22 -15.25
N GLY A 82 -12.16 -14.24 -16.17
CA GLY A 82 -12.86 -13.06 -16.71
C GLY A 82 -14.27 -12.87 -16.11
N GLY A 83 -15.13 -12.16 -16.82
CA GLY A 83 -16.56 -12.02 -16.50
C GLY A 83 -16.82 -11.63 -15.03
N ASP A 84 -17.67 -12.43 -14.35
CA ASP A 84 -18.12 -12.17 -12.99
C ASP A 84 -16.97 -12.07 -11.96
N PHE A 85 -15.87 -12.80 -12.18
CA PHE A 85 -14.70 -12.69 -11.31
C PHE A 85 -14.08 -11.29 -11.36
N LEU A 86 -13.90 -10.73 -12.57
CA LEU A 86 -13.37 -9.36 -12.69
C LEU A 86 -14.35 -8.33 -12.12
N VAL A 87 -15.65 -8.51 -12.34
CA VAL A 87 -16.67 -7.65 -11.71
C VAL A 87 -16.54 -7.69 -10.20
N ALA A 88 -16.43 -8.88 -9.60
CA ALA A 88 -16.25 -9.03 -8.17
C ALA A 88 -14.96 -8.35 -7.67
N VAL A 89 -13.83 -8.51 -8.37
CA VAL A 89 -12.55 -7.84 -8.02
C VAL A 89 -12.70 -6.32 -8.04
N TRP A 90 -13.38 -5.74 -9.05
CA TRP A 90 -13.62 -4.31 -9.13
C TRP A 90 -14.54 -3.82 -8.01
N VAL A 91 -15.65 -4.51 -7.74
CA VAL A 91 -16.61 -4.14 -6.70
C VAL A 91 -15.92 -4.17 -5.32
N LEU A 92 -15.16 -5.24 -5.02
CA LEU A 92 -14.43 -5.34 -3.76
C LEU A 92 -13.35 -4.25 -3.62
N ALA A 93 -12.62 -3.93 -4.70
CA ALA A 93 -11.62 -2.88 -4.70
C ALA A 93 -12.24 -1.48 -4.52
N ILE A 94 -13.35 -1.18 -5.18
CA ILE A 94 -14.09 0.08 -5.01
C ILE A 94 -14.61 0.20 -3.57
N GLY A 95 -15.18 -0.88 -3.02
CA GLY A 95 -15.61 -0.94 -1.62
C GLY A 95 -14.44 -0.69 -0.65
N TRP A 96 -13.28 -1.28 -0.92
CA TRP A 96 -12.08 -1.05 -0.12
C TRP A 96 -11.54 0.38 -0.25
N LEU A 97 -11.56 0.97 -1.44
CA LEU A 97 -11.23 2.39 -1.65
C LEU A 97 -12.18 3.30 -0.86
N ALA A 98 -13.49 3.06 -0.95
CA ALA A 98 -14.48 3.82 -0.19
C ALA A 98 -14.25 3.71 1.33
N LEU A 99 -13.94 2.51 1.83
CA LEU A 99 -13.60 2.28 3.23
C LEU A 99 -12.33 3.06 3.63
N CYS A 100 -11.27 3.00 2.81
CA CYS A 100 -10.00 3.68 3.06
C CYS A 100 -10.17 5.21 3.08
N ILE A 101 -10.90 5.76 2.12
CA ILE A 101 -11.20 7.19 2.01
C ILE A 101 -12.07 7.64 3.19
N SER A 102 -13.10 6.87 3.55
CA SER A 102 -13.95 7.16 4.69
C SER A 102 -13.16 7.14 6.00
N ALA A 103 -12.27 6.15 6.19
CA ALA A 103 -11.39 6.08 7.37
C ALA A 103 -10.49 7.30 7.48
N TYR A 104 -10.03 7.85 6.36
CA TYR A 104 -9.24 9.07 6.32
C TYR A 104 -10.04 10.31 6.73
N PHE A 105 -11.23 10.51 6.19
CA PHE A 105 -12.06 11.68 6.52
C PHE A 105 -12.56 11.68 7.97
N TYR A 106 -12.83 10.49 8.53
CA TYR A 106 -13.30 10.34 9.92
C TYR A 106 -12.18 10.05 10.92
N ARG A 107 -10.88 10.19 10.54
CA ARG A 107 -9.71 9.71 11.31
C ARG A 107 -9.62 10.20 12.76
N GLU A 108 -10.24 11.35 13.08
CA GLU A 108 -10.22 11.95 14.42
C GLU A 108 -11.44 11.56 15.28
N THR A 109 -12.27 10.63 14.80
CA THR A 109 -13.50 10.18 15.45
C THR A 109 -13.44 8.68 15.77
N ASP A 110 -14.26 8.21 16.70
CA ASP A 110 -14.41 6.78 17.02
C ASP A 110 -14.84 5.97 15.80
N ARG A 111 -15.66 6.57 14.92
CA ARG A 111 -16.04 5.97 13.64
C ARG A 111 -14.81 5.74 12.73
N GLY A 112 -13.89 6.69 12.69
CA GLY A 112 -12.65 6.56 11.93
C GLY A 112 -11.74 5.45 12.44
N ILE A 113 -11.70 5.26 13.78
CA ILE A 113 -10.98 4.13 14.38
C ILE A 113 -11.57 2.80 13.91
N GLN A 114 -12.90 2.65 13.95
CA GLN A 114 -13.58 1.44 13.49
C GLN A 114 -13.35 1.17 11.99
N LEU A 115 -13.45 2.20 11.14
CA LEU A 115 -13.20 2.09 9.71
C LEU A 115 -11.74 1.69 9.43
N THR A 116 -10.79 2.21 10.21
CA THR A 116 -9.37 1.83 10.13
C THR A 116 -9.16 0.36 10.48
N LEU A 117 -9.82 -0.14 11.52
CA LEU A 117 -9.76 -1.56 11.89
C LEU A 117 -10.35 -2.46 10.79
N TRP A 118 -11.41 -2.03 10.12
CA TRP A 118 -11.96 -2.77 8.98
C TRP A 118 -11.00 -2.80 7.79
N ASP A 119 -10.34 -1.67 7.46
CA ASP A 119 -9.32 -1.65 6.40
C ASP A 119 -8.13 -2.58 6.75
N GLU A 120 -7.71 -2.62 8.00
CA GLU A 120 -6.68 -3.56 8.47
C GLU A 120 -7.16 -5.03 8.32
N ARG A 121 -8.41 -5.35 8.65
CA ARG A 121 -8.99 -6.70 8.47
C ARG A 121 -9.01 -7.12 7.01
N VAL A 122 -9.38 -6.23 6.09
CA VAL A 122 -9.32 -6.51 4.64
C VAL A 122 -7.90 -6.94 4.25
N ARG A 123 -6.87 -6.25 4.73
CA ARG A 123 -5.46 -6.59 4.46
C ARG A 123 -5.06 -7.92 5.08
N PHE A 124 -5.50 -8.21 6.32
CA PHE A 124 -5.23 -9.49 6.98
C PHE A 124 -5.83 -10.70 6.24
N VAL A 125 -6.90 -10.50 5.50
CA VAL A 125 -7.50 -11.55 4.66
C VAL A 125 -6.83 -11.58 3.28
N LEU A 126 -6.68 -10.43 2.64
CA LEU A 126 -6.19 -10.33 1.27
C LEU A 126 -4.73 -10.78 1.12
N ILE A 127 -3.86 -10.39 2.06
CA ILE A 127 -2.43 -10.72 1.99
C ILE A 127 -2.20 -12.25 1.96
N PRO A 128 -2.71 -13.05 2.92
CA PRO A 128 -2.56 -14.50 2.87
C PRO A 128 -3.16 -15.14 1.61
N VAL A 129 -4.34 -14.68 1.18
CA VAL A 129 -4.97 -15.19 -0.05
C VAL A 129 -4.06 -14.98 -1.26
N MET A 130 -3.49 -13.80 -1.42
CA MET A 130 -2.60 -13.50 -2.54
C MET A 130 -1.27 -14.25 -2.44
N VAL A 131 -0.70 -14.40 -1.24
CA VAL A 131 0.53 -15.20 -1.01
C VAL A 131 0.29 -16.66 -1.38
N ILE A 132 -0.79 -17.26 -0.89
CA ILE A 132 -1.14 -18.65 -1.19
C ILE A 132 -1.40 -18.83 -2.70
N ALA A 133 -2.19 -17.96 -3.31
CA ALA A 133 -2.48 -18.00 -4.74
C ALA A 133 -1.20 -17.88 -5.59
N SER A 134 -0.28 -17.01 -5.20
CA SER A 134 0.99 -16.80 -5.91
C SER A 134 1.93 -18.00 -5.75
N ILE A 135 2.14 -18.46 -4.52
CA ILE A 135 3.04 -19.60 -4.26
C ILE A 135 2.51 -20.88 -4.91
N SER A 136 1.21 -21.18 -4.78
CA SER A 136 0.60 -22.34 -5.43
C SER A 136 0.71 -22.26 -6.95
N SER A 137 0.58 -21.07 -7.55
CA SER A 137 0.77 -20.88 -8.99
C SER A 137 2.22 -21.11 -9.41
N LEU A 138 3.20 -20.64 -8.65
CA LEU A 138 4.62 -20.91 -8.91
C LEU A 138 4.97 -22.41 -8.79
N LEU A 139 4.21 -23.17 -7.99
CA LEU A 139 4.34 -24.61 -7.84
C LEU A 139 3.51 -25.41 -8.87
N GLY A 140 2.78 -24.71 -9.77
CA GLY A 140 1.99 -25.35 -10.83
C GLY A 140 0.57 -25.79 -10.44
N TYR A 141 0.09 -25.44 -9.23
CA TYR A 141 -1.23 -25.83 -8.73
C TYR A 141 -2.19 -24.65 -8.54
N GLY A 142 -1.75 -23.44 -8.81
CA GLY A 142 -2.48 -22.23 -8.47
C GLY A 142 -3.33 -21.67 -9.61
N PRO A 143 -3.99 -20.53 -9.35
CA PRO A 143 -4.93 -19.92 -10.27
C PRO A 143 -4.29 -19.12 -11.41
N PHE A 144 -2.97 -18.90 -11.40
CA PHE A 144 -2.24 -18.09 -12.39
C PHE A 144 -1.25 -18.95 -13.18
N ASN A 145 -0.51 -18.35 -14.12
CA ASN A 145 0.52 -19.00 -14.94
C ASN A 145 -0.08 -20.01 -15.93
N VAL A 146 -0.83 -19.50 -16.86
CA VAL A 146 -1.56 -20.29 -17.85
C VAL A 146 -0.66 -20.89 -18.94
N GLY A 147 0.62 -20.47 -19.01
CA GLY A 147 1.58 -20.94 -20.00
C GLY A 147 3.05 -20.80 -19.60
N PRO A 148 3.95 -21.34 -20.41
CA PRO A 148 5.39 -21.18 -20.20
C PRO A 148 5.81 -19.69 -20.16
N MET A 149 6.82 -19.37 -19.36
CA MET A 149 7.35 -18.01 -19.20
C MET A 149 6.33 -16.96 -18.73
N GLN A 150 5.31 -17.37 -17.96
CA GLN A 150 4.31 -16.45 -17.39
C GLN A 150 4.39 -16.34 -15.86
N TYR A 151 5.47 -16.86 -15.26
CA TYR A 151 5.70 -16.81 -13.81
C TYR A 151 5.83 -15.38 -13.26
N TRP A 152 6.20 -14.41 -14.11
CA TRP A 152 6.32 -13.01 -13.75
C TRP A 152 5.06 -12.45 -13.07
N PHE A 153 3.87 -12.92 -13.48
CA PHE A 153 2.62 -12.44 -12.90
C PHE A 153 2.46 -12.91 -11.45
N SER A 154 2.72 -14.19 -11.19
CA SER A 154 2.67 -14.76 -9.83
C SER A 154 3.74 -14.16 -8.93
N ILE A 155 4.96 -13.98 -9.43
CA ILE A 155 6.03 -13.29 -8.71
C ILE A 155 5.61 -11.86 -8.37
N LYS A 156 5.00 -11.16 -9.34
CA LYS A 156 4.52 -9.80 -9.14
C LYS A 156 3.44 -9.71 -8.06
N ILE A 157 2.46 -10.63 -8.06
CA ILE A 157 1.41 -10.69 -7.04
C ILE A 157 2.01 -11.02 -5.66
N LEU A 158 2.98 -11.92 -5.59
CA LEU A 158 3.70 -12.25 -4.35
C LEU A 158 4.43 -11.03 -3.79
N LEU A 159 5.21 -10.33 -4.62
CA LEU A 159 5.90 -9.10 -4.22
C LEU A 159 4.92 -7.98 -3.82
N TYR A 160 3.80 -7.86 -4.53
CA TYR A 160 2.75 -6.92 -4.17
C TYR A 160 2.14 -7.27 -2.80
N SER A 161 1.98 -8.55 -2.46
CA SER A 161 1.55 -8.99 -1.12
C SER A 161 2.56 -8.57 -0.04
N VAL A 162 3.85 -8.69 -0.33
CA VAL A 162 4.93 -8.22 0.56
C VAL A 162 4.84 -6.71 0.77
N THR A 163 4.56 -5.94 -0.29
CA THR A 163 4.38 -4.48 -0.13
C THR A 163 3.18 -4.14 0.74
N LEU A 164 2.05 -4.84 0.59
CA LEU A 164 0.89 -4.65 1.46
C LEU A 164 1.20 -4.97 2.93
N MET A 165 2.01 -5.99 3.19
CA MET A 165 2.45 -6.38 4.53
C MET A 165 3.35 -5.31 5.16
N ILE A 166 4.32 -4.78 4.41
CA ILE A 166 5.19 -3.70 4.88
C ILE A 166 4.36 -2.43 5.14
N GLY A 167 3.48 -2.05 4.21
CA GLY A 167 2.58 -0.91 4.36
C GLY A 167 1.69 -1.01 5.60
N LEU A 168 1.21 -2.22 5.93
CA LEU A 168 0.44 -2.46 7.17
C LEU A 168 1.31 -2.23 8.41
N LYS A 169 2.57 -2.67 8.41
CA LYS A 169 3.50 -2.42 9.52
C LYS A 169 3.83 -0.94 9.68
N LEU A 170 4.08 -0.23 8.59
CA LEU A 170 4.31 1.22 8.60
C LEU A 170 3.10 1.97 9.16
N ARG A 171 1.88 1.53 8.86
CA ARG A 171 0.65 2.08 9.43
C ARG A 171 0.58 1.94 10.94
N PHE A 172 1.00 0.79 11.49
CA PHE A 172 1.06 0.61 12.94
C PHE A 172 2.04 1.57 13.60
N ILE A 173 3.19 1.82 12.97
CA ILE A 173 4.16 2.80 13.42
C ILE A 173 3.55 4.21 13.44
N MET A 174 2.87 4.63 12.37
CA MET A 174 2.23 5.95 12.31
C MET A 174 1.10 6.10 13.36
N ARG A 175 0.36 5.03 13.64
CA ARG A 175 -0.66 5.03 14.70
C ARG A 175 -0.04 5.20 16.09
N GLU A 176 1.08 4.55 16.36
CA GLU A 176 1.84 4.71 17.61
C GLU A 176 2.27 6.17 17.81
N TRP A 177 2.69 6.88 16.76
CA TRP A 177 3.05 8.28 16.84
C TRP A 177 1.90 9.17 17.34
N THR A 178 0.67 8.89 16.93
CA THR A 178 -0.49 9.64 17.43
C THR A 178 -0.60 9.56 18.96
N THR A 179 -0.33 8.38 19.53
CA THR A 179 -0.34 8.19 20.98
C THR A 179 0.83 8.90 21.66
N LEU A 180 2.04 8.77 21.11
CA LEU A 180 3.24 9.44 21.63
C LEU A 180 3.11 10.96 21.60
N PHE A 181 2.53 11.53 20.54
CA PHE A 181 2.26 12.97 20.45
C PHE A 181 1.24 13.48 21.48
N ARG A 182 0.31 12.64 21.94
CA ARG A 182 -0.60 13.01 23.06
C ARG A 182 0.18 13.12 24.36
N VAL A 183 1.07 12.16 24.63
CA VAL A 183 1.94 12.21 25.81
C VAL A 183 2.86 13.43 25.79
N LEU A 184 3.47 13.72 24.65
CA LEU A 184 4.34 14.88 24.49
C LEU A 184 3.59 16.23 24.56
N ALA A 185 2.28 16.25 24.30
CA ALA A 185 1.46 17.46 24.45
C ALA A 185 1.19 17.80 25.91
N GLU A 186 1.27 16.84 26.82
CA GLU A 186 1.12 17.03 28.28
C GLU A 186 2.37 17.60 28.94
N GLY A 187 3.53 17.50 28.27
CA GLY A 187 4.80 18.03 28.74
C GLY A 187 6.02 17.25 28.19
N PRO A 188 7.23 17.73 28.47
CA PRO A 188 8.46 17.04 28.06
C PRO A 188 8.54 15.62 28.64
N ASN A 189 8.67 14.63 27.75
CA ASN A 189 8.78 13.22 28.11
C ASN A 189 9.88 12.53 27.30
N GLN A 190 11.02 12.27 27.93
CA GLN A 190 12.21 11.70 27.29
C GLN A 190 11.97 10.27 26.77
N GLU A 191 11.15 9.49 27.45
CA GLU A 191 10.85 8.11 27.02
C GLU A 191 9.99 8.11 25.74
N ALA A 192 8.97 8.98 25.67
CA ALA A 192 8.16 9.16 24.47
C ALA A 192 8.99 9.65 23.27
N GLU A 193 9.92 10.58 23.48
CA GLU A 193 10.85 11.03 22.44
C GLU A 193 11.74 9.89 21.94
N ASN A 194 12.33 9.11 22.85
CA ASN A 194 13.17 7.97 22.50
C ASN A 194 12.39 6.87 21.76
N GLN A 195 11.12 6.64 22.13
CA GLN A 195 10.25 5.68 21.46
C GLN A 195 9.92 6.16 20.04
N LEU A 196 9.66 7.46 19.88
CA LEU A 196 9.39 8.07 18.58
C LEU A 196 10.59 7.93 17.63
N GLU A 197 11.81 8.19 18.12
CA GLU A 197 13.06 8.01 17.37
C GLU A 197 13.29 6.56 16.96
N LYS A 198 13.08 5.60 17.88
CA LYS A 198 13.22 4.16 17.59
C LYS A 198 12.20 3.70 16.54
N SER A 199 10.97 4.13 16.67
CA SER A 199 9.90 3.76 15.73
C SER A 199 10.16 4.34 14.33
N LEU A 200 10.69 5.57 14.22
CA LEU A 200 11.10 6.14 12.94
C LEU A 200 12.32 5.42 12.35
N ALA A 201 13.31 5.05 13.17
CA ALA A 201 14.47 4.28 12.70
C ALA A 201 14.04 2.94 12.07
N LEU A 202 13.08 2.24 12.69
CA LEU A 202 12.46 1.05 12.11
C LEU A 202 11.71 1.40 10.83
N GLY A 203 10.89 2.46 10.85
CA GLY A 203 10.14 2.94 9.69
C GLY A 203 11.03 3.23 8.49
N LYS A 204 12.18 3.88 8.70
CA LYS A 204 13.16 4.14 7.63
C LYS A 204 13.71 2.86 7.00
N ARG A 205 14.09 1.85 7.80
CA ARG A 205 14.59 0.56 7.30
C ARG A 205 13.52 -0.15 6.47
N LEU A 206 12.28 -0.16 6.96
CA LEU A 206 11.14 -0.73 6.24
C LEU A 206 10.86 0.03 4.94
N ALA A 207 10.98 1.36 4.92
CA ALA A 207 10.77 2.17 3.72
C ALA A 207 11.78 1.86 2.62
N TYR A 208 13.06 1.68 2.93
CA TYR A 208 14.06 1.25 1.95
C TYR A 208 13.73 -0.11 1.34
N PHE A 209 13.39 -1.09 2.19
CA PHE A 209 12.99 -2.42 1.71
C PHE A 209 11.70 -2.35 0.87
N TYR A 210 10.77 -1.50 1.28
CA TYR A 210 9.52 -1.23 0.57
C TYR A 210 9.77 -0.73 -0.86
N TRP A 211 10.64 0.26 -1.02
CA TRP A 211 10.97 0.82 -2.34
C TRP A 211 11.66 -0.19 -3.25
N ILE A 212 12.57 -0.99 -2.71
CA ILE A 212 13.20 -2.08 -3.47
C ILE A 212 12.12 -3.06 -3.95
N THR A 213 11.19 -3.43 -3.07
CA THR A 213 10.09 -4.33 -3.43
C THR A 213 9.16 -3.71 -4.47
N ILE A 214 8.81 -2.43 -4.34
CA ILE A 214 8.01 -1.69 -5.34
C ILE A 214 8.73 -1.67 -6.70
N ALA A 215 10.02 -1.36 -6.73
CA ALA A 215 10.82 -1.36 -7.94
C ALA A 215 10.85 -2.75 -8.59
N SER A 216 10.97 -3.81 -7.79
CA SER A 216 10.92 -5.19 -8.27
C SER A 216 9.54 -5.55 -8.86
N VAL A 217 8.44 -5.14 -8.22
CA VAL A 217 7.08 -5.29 -8.76
C VAL A 217 6.95 -4.60 -10.13
N ALA A 218 7.49 -3.39 -10.24
CA ALA A 218 7.48 -2.62 -11.49
C ALA A 218 8.35 -3.31 -12.56
N PHE A 219 9.53 -3.79 -12.20
CA PHE A 219 10.44 -4.51 -13.10
C PHE A 219 9.77 -5.73 -13.72
N PHE A 220 9.22 -6.65 -12.94
CA PHE A 220 8.52 -7.83 -13.45
C PHE A 220 7.30 -7.46 -14.30
N GLY A 221 6.59 -6.38 -13.96
CA GLY A 221 5.47 -5.90 -14.77
C GLY A 221 5.88 -5.29 -16.12
N ALA A 222 7.03 -4.64 -16.18
CA ALA A 222 7.54 -3.98 -17.39
C ALA A 222 8.24 -4.97 -18.32
N THR A 223 9.11 -5.82 -17.79
CA THR A 223 9.95 -6.75 -18.56
C THR A 223 9.22 -8.05 -18.90
N LYS A 224 8.27 -8.47 -18.06
CA LYS A 224 7.63 -9.79 -18.14
C LYS A 224 8.67 -10.92 -18.21
N ALA A 225 9.81 -10.70 -17.58
CA ALA A 225 10.90 -11.68 -17.48
C ALA A 225 10.46 -12.84 -16.58
N VAL A 226 10.75 -14.09 -17.03
CA VAL A 226 10.44 -15.41 -16.44
C VAL A 226 9.01 -15.89 -16.62
#